data_fbffd252fd2b6661348c0dd2656e2d27
#
_entry.id   fbffd252fd2b6661348c0dd2656e2d27
#
_cell.length_a   1.000
_cell.length_b   1.000
_cell.length_c   1.000
_cell.angle_alpha   90.00
_cell.angle_beta   90.00
_cell.angle_gamma   90.00
#
_symmetry.space_group_name_H-M   'P 1'
#
loop_
_entity.id
_entity.type
_entity.pdbx_description
1 polymer ?
#
loop_
_entity_poly.entity_id
_entity_poly.type
_entity_poly.pdbx_seq_one_letter_code
_entity_poly.pdbx_strand_id
1 'polypeptide(L)'
;DHMISLCVHEQPAYCVAACPFKMDTKEMLYYAAKGNFKKALAIYEKITPFPMILCDGCTAPCEDNCKLCELGDGVSIREVERAIVRYGEPGRRSSVFRMRKKKRAAIFGSGLFPLFLAGELEKKMYPTTIYCKEEDYESYIAAAAGHLLESDRSNEAKRLKSMDLSFEFGCSLNLSFIREKMELADVVCASEEVAKMLAPEEAADVEIMLR
;
A
#
# COMPACT_ATOMS: atom_id res chain seq x y z
N ASP A 1 8.21 -11.27 -25.86
CA ASP A 1 9.47 -11.87 -25.35
C ASP A 1 10.71 -11.17 -25.91
N HIS A 2 10.74 -10.84 -27.19
CA HIS A 2 11.92 -10.21 -27.84
C HIS A 2 12.24 -8.81 -27.26
N MET A 3 11.22 -8.00 -26.95
CA MET A 3 11.39 -6.66 -26.39
C MET A 3 12.05 -6.66 -25.01
N ILE A 4 11.76 -7.67 -24.19
CA ILE A 4 12.35 -7.80 -22.85
C ILE A 4 13.82 -8.20 -22.92
N SER A 5 14.23 -8.98 -23.94
CA SER A 5 15.63 -9.39 -24.14
C SER A 5 16.55 -8.26 -24.58
N LEU A 6 15.99 -7.18 -25.12
CA LEU A 6 16.76 -5.99 -25.54
C LEU A 6 17.13 -5.06 -24.37
N CYS A 7 16.69 -5.36 -23.16
CA CYS A 7 16.98 -4.57 -21.98
C CYS A 7 18.47 -4.69 -21.61
N VAL A 8 19.17 -3.56 -21.47
CA VAL A 8 20.62 -3.52 -21.17
C VAL A 8 20.92 -4.09 -19.79
N HIS A 9 21.89 -5.02 -19.68
CA HIS A 9 22.13 -5.82 -18.49
C HIS A 9 23.00 -5.15 -17.41
N GLU A 10 23.76 -4.11 -17.74
CA GLU A 10 24.87 -3.63 -16.91
C GLU A 10 24.52 -2.50 -15.93
N GLN A 11 23.30 -1.95 -15.99
CA GLN A 11 22.81 -0.86 -15.14
C GLN A 11 21.41 -1.17 -14.67
N PRO A 12 20.95 -0.60 -13.54
CA PRO A 12 19.52 -0.68 -13.25
C PRO A 12 18.76 -0.14 -14.45
N ALA A 13 17.79 -0.91 -14.93
CA ALA A 13 16.98 -0.50 -16.09
C ALA A 13 16.40 0.91 -15.82
N TYR A 14 16.31 1.74 -16.88
CA TYR A 14 15.83 3.12 -16.73
C TYR A 14 14.46 3.19 -16.07
N CYS A 15 13.56 2.25 -16.36
CA CYS A 15 12.27 2.12 -15.72
C CYS A 15 12.38 1.88 -14.19
N VAL A 16 13.38 1.10 -13.75
CA VAL A 16 13.66 0.89 -12.32
C VAL A 16 14.25 2.14 -11.69
N ALA A 17 15.16 2.82 -12.40
CA ALA A 17 15.80 4.04 -11.92
C ALA A 17 14.79 5.19 -11.78
N ALA A 18 13.84 5.31 -12.72
CA ALA A 18 12.78 6.31 -12.71
C ALA A 18 11.67 6.02 -11.69
N CYS A 19 11.48 4.76 -11.28
CA CYS A 19 10.47 4.40 -10.31
C CYS A 19 10.80 4.99 -8.92
N PRO A 20 9.90 5.77 -8.30
CA PRO A 20 10.11 6.31 -6.94
C PRO A 20 10.32 5.21 -5.90
N PHE A 21 9.67 4.07 -6.10
CA PHE A 21 9.74 2.91 -5.20
C PHE A 21 10.89 1.94 -5.54
N LYS A 22 11.65 2.21 -6.61
CA LYS A 22 12.74 1.32 -7.09
C LYS A 22 12.29 -0.12 -7.29
N MET A 23 11.06 -0.29 -7.74
CA MET A 23 10.50 -1.61 -8.04
C MET A 23 11.32 -2.29 -9.16
N ASP A 24 11.58 -3.58 -9.02
CA ASP A 24 12.20 -4.36 -10.10
C ASP A 24 11.21 -4.62 -11.24
N THR A 25 10.90 -3.53 -11.96
CA THR A 25 9.99 -3.53 -13.10
C THR A 25 10.43 -4.53 -14.16
N LYS A 26 11.75 -4.70 -14.37
CA LYS A 26 12.28 -5.63 -15.35
C LYS A 26 11.94 -7.08 -15.00
N GLU A 27 12.18 -7.49 -13.76
CA GLU A 27 11.86 -8.84 -13.31
C GLU A 27 10.33 -9.07 -13.31
N MET A 28 9.55 -8.06 -12.92
CA MET A 28 8.09 -8.11 -12.97
C MET A 28 7.58 -8.34 -14.38
N LEU A 29 8.04 -7.56 -15.36
CA LEU A 29 7.68 -7.71 -16.79
C LEU A 29 8.11 -9.08 -17.33
N TYR A 30 9.28 -9.57 -16.94
CA TYR A 30 9.76 -10.90 -17.34
C TYR A 30 8.79 -12.01 -16.90
N TYR A 31 8.31 -11.97 -15.66
CA TYR A 31 7.33 -12.96 -15.21
C TYR A 31 5.96 -12.77 -15.86
N ALA A 32 5.54 -11.53 -16.07
CA ALA A 32 4.28 -11.22 -16.78
C ALA A 32 4.30 -11.77 -18.21
N ALA A 33 5.39 -11.56 -18.96
CA ALA A 33 5.56 -12.07 -20.32
C ALA A 33 5.54 -13.62 -20.40
N LYS A 34 5.88 -14.29 -19.31
CA LYS A 34 5.77 -15.75 -19.18
C LYS A 34 4.41 -16.23 -18.69
N GLY A 35 3.45 -15.34 -18.52
CA GLY A 35 2.13 -15.66 -17.96
C GLY A 35 2.16 -15.98 -16.47
N ASN A 36 3.29 -15.76 -15.77
CA ASN A 36 3.41 -16.04 -14.35
C ASN A 36 3.06 -14.81 -13.52
N PHE A 37 1.79 -14.41 -13.57
CA PHE A 37 1.28 -13.25 -12.84
C PHE A 37 1.43 -13.35 -11.33
N LYS A 38 1.40 -14.56 -10.79
CA LYS A 38 1.65 -14.77 -9.35
C LYS A 38 3.04 -14.32 -8.91
N LYS A 39 4.09 -14.68 -9.66
CA LYS A 39 5.45 -14.22 -9.36
C LYS A 39 5.62 -12.73 -9.64
N ALA A 40 5.02 -12.22 -10.70
CA ALA A 40 5.04 -10.80 -11.02
C ALA A 40 4.36 -9.98 -9.90
N LEU A 41 3.19 -10.41 -9.41
CA LEU A 41 2.51 -9.78 -8.29
C LEU A 41 3.33 -9.82 -7.00
N ALA A 42 4.04 -10.90 -6.73
CA ALA A 42 4.89 -11.01 -5.53
C ALA A 42 6.03 -9.97 -5.51
N ILE A 43 6.51 -9.51 -6.67
CA ILE A 43 7.46 -8.40 -6.76
C ILE A 43 6.79 -7.09 -6.36
N TYR A 44 5.58 -6.86 -6.87
CA TYR A 44 4.79 -5.66 -6.54
C TYR A 44 4.42 -5.62 -5.05
N GLU A 45 4.03 -6.75 -4.46
CA GLU A 45 3.67 -6.88 -3.05
C GLU A 45 4.84 -6.63 -2.08
N LYS A 46 6.10 -6.71 -2.54
CA LYS A 46 7.25 -6.26 -1.74
C LYS A 46 7.23 -4.76 -1.50
N ILE A 47 6.74 -3.99 -2.47
CA ILE A 47 6.69 -2.53 -2.42
C ILE A 47 5.50 -2.05 -1.60
N THR A 48 4.32 -2.61 -1.84
CA THR A 48 3.08 -2.16 -1.20
C THR A 48 2.16 -3.31 -0.83
N PRO A 49 1.45 -3.21 0.29
CA PRO A 49 0.38 -4.15 0.61
C PRO A 49 -0.91 -3.90 -0.21
N PHE A 50 -1.04 -2.74 -0.87
CA PHE A 50 -2.21 -2.31 -1.64
C PHE A 50 -1.83 -2.03 -3.10
N PRO A 51 -1.57 -3.07 -3.90
CA PRO A 51 -1.02 -2.93 -5.25
C PRO A 51 -1.91 -2.15 -6.21
N MET A 52 -3.25 -2.35 -6.16
CA MET A 52 -4.16 -1.66 -7.08
C MET A 52 -4.23 -0.16 -6.79
N ILE A 53 -4.25 0.23 -5.50
CA ILE A 53 -4.27 1.63 -5.11
C ILE A 53 -3.00 2.33 -5.59
N LEU A 54 -1.84 1.69 -5.41
CA LEU A 54 -0.56 2.25 -5.89
C LEU A 54 -0.51 2.32 -7.40
N CYS A 55 -0.89 1.26 -8.11
CA CYS A 55 -0.88 1.18 -9.55
C CYS A 55 -1.78 2.25 -10.20
N ASP A 56 -2.98 2.45 -9.66
CA ASP A 56 -3.93 3.42 -10.23
C ASP A 56 -3.50 4.86 -9.96
N GLY A 57 -2.94 5.15 -8.79
CA GLY A 57 -2.41 6.48 -8.43
C GLY A 57 -1.04 6.81 -9.03
N CYS A 58 -0.36 5.85 -9.68
CA CYS A 58 0.98 6.06 -10.23
C CYS A 58 0.92 6.87 -11.53
N THR A 59 1.80 7.86 -11.69
CA THR A 59 1.97 8.64 -12.94
C THR A 59 2.79 7.92 -13.99
N ALA A 60 3.29 6.71 -13.70
CA ALA A 60 4.08 5.85 -14.57
C ALA A 60 5.36 6.50 -15.16
N PRO A 61 6.23 7.13 -14.35
CA PRO A 61 7.47 7.74 -14.84
C PRO A 61 8.43 6.72 -15.47
N CYS A 62 8.22 5.44 -15.20
CA CYS A 62 8.94 4.34 -15.83
C CYS A 62 8.65 4.20 -17.33
N GLU A 63 7.44 4.57 -17.80
CA GLU A 63 7.07 4.56 -19.21
C GLU A 63 7.77 5.68 -19.97
N ASP A 64 7.79 6.89 -19.41
CA ASP A 64 8.48 8.05 -20.01
C ASP A 64 9.99 7.81 -20.17
N ASN A 65 10.56 6.96 -19.31
CA ASN A 65 11.98 6.61 -19.33
C ASN A 65 12.25 5.22 -19.95
N CYS A 66 11.32 4.68 -20.71
CA CYS A 66 11.49 3.40 -21.37
C CYS A 66 12.44 3.53 -22.57
N LYS A 67 13.55 2.79 -22.55
CA LYS A 67 14.51 2.79 -23.68
C LYS A 67 13.91 2.33 -25.00
N LEU A 68 12.85 1.57 -24.97
CA LEU A 68 12.18 1.12 -26.20
C LEU A 68 11.48 2.27 -26.93
N CYS A 69 11.17 3.37 -26.25
CA CYS A 69 10.64 4.59 -26.90
C CYS A 69 11.63 5.19 -27.93
N GLU A 70 12.92 4.90 -27.82
CA GLU A 70 13.93 5.33 -28.81
C GLU A 70 13.87 4.49 -30.10
N LEU A 71 13.26 3.30 -30.05
CA LEU A 71 13.16 2.35 -31.16
C LEU A 71 11.74 2.24 -31.73
N GLY A 72 10.76 2.86 -31.11
CA GLY A 72 9.35 2.80 -31.46
C GLY A 72 8.46 2.97 -30.23
N ASP A 73 7.45 2.11 -30.11
CA ASP A 73 6.54 2.17 -28.96
C ASP A 73 7.18 1.59 -27.70
N GLY A 74 7.08 2.33 -26.60
CA GLY A 74 7.49 1.87 -25.27
C GLY A 74 6.57 0.76 -24.74
N VAL A 75 6.97 0.14 -23.63
CA VAL A 75 6.12 -0.81 -22.90
C VAL A 75 5.10 -0.05 -22.07
N SER A 76 3.81 -0.35 -22.24
CA SER A 76 2.73 0.16 -21.37
C SER A 76 2.80 -0.54 -20.00
N ILE A 77 3.77 -0.16 -19.19
CA ILE A 77 4.11 -0.81 -17.92
C ILE A 77 2.93 -0.77 -16.96
N ARG A 78 2.25 0.37 -16.87
CA ARG A 78 1.09 0.57 -16.01
C ARG A 78 -0.07 -0.37 -16.35
N GLU A 79 -0.33 -0.62 -17.63
CA GLU A 79 -1.38 -1.56 -18.04
C GLU A 79 -0.99 -3.00 -17.71
N VAL A 80 0.30 -3.33 -17.84
CA VAL A 80 0.81 -4.64 -17.39
C VAL A 80 0.69 -4.78 -15.87
N GLU A 81 1.01 -3.75 -15.10
CA GLU A 81 0.83 -3.73 -13.65
C GLU A 81 -0.64 -3.95 -13.25
N ARG A 82 -1.57 -3.25 -13.90
CA ARG A 82 -3.01 -3.45 -13.69
C ARG A 82 -3.44 -4.88 -13.97
N ALA A 83 -2.95 -5.46 -15.07
CA ALA A 83 -3.24 -6.86 -15.41
C ALA A 83 -2.66 -7.81 -14.35
N ILE A 84 -1.43 -7.60 -13.91
CA ILE A 84 -0.78 -8.40 -12.87
C ILE A 84 -1.59 -8.37 -11.57
N VAL A 85 -2.04 -7.18 -11.16
CA VAL A 85 -2.80 -7.03 -9.90
C VAL A 85 -4.19 -7.65 -9.99
N ARG A 86 -4.87 -7.55 -11.14
CA ARG A 86 -6.21 -8.12 -11.35
C ARG A 86 -6.19 -9.64 -11.49
N TYR A 87 -5.22 -10.18 -12.20
CA TYR A 87 -5.18 -11.60 -12.57
C TYR A 87 -4.14 -12.41 -11.78
N GLY A 88 -3.28 -11.74 -11.03
CA GLY A 88 -2.32 -12.39 -10.16
C GLY A 88 -2.98 -12.88 -8.87
N GLU A 89 -2.70 -14.13 -8.52
CA GLU A 89 -3.10 -14.65 -7.21
C GLU A 89 -2.17 -14.09 -6.14
N PRO A 90 -2.69 -13.47 -5.07
CA PRO A 90 -1.88 -13.03 -3.93
C PRO A 90 -1.08 -14.19 -3.37
N GLY A 91 0.19 -13.95 -3.08
CA GLY A 91 1.00 -14.92 -2.37
C GLY A 91 0.37 -15.25 -1.02
N ARG A 92 0.38 -16.54 -0.61
CA ARG A 92 0.04 -16.87 0.78
C ARG A 92 1.03 -16.13 1.67
N ARG A 93 0.53 -15.24 2.51
CA ARG A 93 1.36 -14.66 3.56
C ARG A 93 1.84 -15.80 4.43
N SER A 94 3.15 -16.03 4.41
CA SER A 94 3.77 -17.10 5.16
C SER A 94 3.52 -16.83 6.65
N SER A 95 2.81 -17.73 7.30
CA SER A 95 2.64 -17.76 8.76
C SER A 95 3.89 -18.30 9.49
N VAL A 96 5.04 -18.29 8.81
CA VAL A 96 6.30 -18.67 9.46
C VAL A 96 6.47 -17.76 10.67
N PHE A 97 6.63 -18.37 11.82
CA PHE A 97 6.87 -17.82 13.16
C PHE A 97 7.57 -16.44 13.14
N ARG A 98 6.82 -15.40 12.85
CA ARG A 98 7.30 -14.02 12.99
C ARG A 98 6.89 -13.58 14.39
N MET A 99 7.86 -13.30 15.23
CA MET A 99 7.58 -12.76 16.57
C MET A 99 6.99 -11.36 16.44
N ARG A 100 5.79 -11.17 16.98
CA ARG A 100 5.19 -9.83 17.08
C ARG A 100 6.07 -8.94 17.93
N LYS A 101 6.18 -7.68 17.55
CA LYS A 101 6.83 -6.65 18.36
C LYS A 101 6.02 -6.41 19.64
N LYS A 102 6.69 -5.93 20.68
CA LYS A 102 6.03 -5.64 21.97
C LYS A 102 5.23 -4.34 21.94
N LYS A 103 5.72 -3.34 21.21
CA LYS A 103 5.07 -2.03 21.10
C LYS A 103 3.80 -2.12 20.26
N ARG A 104 2.75 -1.48 20.73
CA ARG A 104 1.44 -1.42 20.08
C ARG A 104 1.26 -0.06 19.41
N ALA A 105 0.67 -0.08 18.21
CA ALA A 105 0.33 1.14 17.49
C ALA A 105 -1.19 1.34 17.45
N ALA A 106 -1.62 2.58 17.62
CA ALA A 106 -3.00 3.02 17.41
C ALA A 106 -3.03 4.00 16.22
N ILE A 107 -3.94 3.78 15.29
CA ILE A 107 -4.16 4.66 14.14
C ILE A 107 -5.58 5.18 14.21
N PHE A 108 -5.74 6.50 14.16
CA PHE A 108 -7.05 7.16 14.19
C PHE A 108 -7.39 7.78 12.85
N GLY A 109 -8.57 7.43 12.33
CA GLY A 109 -9.10 7.94 11.07
C GLY A 109 -8.88 7.03 9.88
N SER A 110 -9.27 7.53 8.71
CA SER A 110 -9.24 6.84 7.43
C SER A 110 -8.50 7.67 6.38
N GLY A 111 -8.32 7.11 5.19
CA GLY A 111 -7.63 7.72 4.07
C GLY A 111 -6.37 6.95 3.66
N LEU A 112 -5.66 7.46 2.64
CA LEU A 112 -4.49 6.78 2.09
C LEU A 112 -3.38 6.61 3.12
N PHE A 113 -3.04 7.66 3.87
CA PHE A 113 -1.95 7.62 4.82
C PHE A 113 -2.18 6.58 5.94
N PRO A 114 -3.31 6.60 6.70
CA PRO A 114 -3.61 5.58 7.70
C PRO A 114 -3.59 4.16 7.13
N LEU A 115 -4.13 3.97 5.93
CA LEU A 115 -4.18 2.67 5.27
C LEU A 115 -2.78 2.11 4.97
N PHE A 116 -1.93 2.90 4.31
CA PHE A 116 -0.57 2.46 3.97
C PHE A 116 0.30 2.28 5.21
N LEU A 117 0.16 3.16 6.19
CA LEU A 117 0.87 3.05 7.46
C LEU A 117 0.51 1.75 8.20
N ALA A 118 -0.79 1.42 8.27
CA ALA A 118 -1.25 0.17 8.88
C ALA A 118 -0.62 -1.05 8.20
N GLY A 119 -0.59 -1.06 6.86
CA GLY A 119 0.04 -2.13 6.09
C GLY A 119 1.55 -2.25 6.33
N GLU A 120 2.27 -1.13 6.46
CA GLU A 120 3.70 -1.14 6.75
C GLU A 120 4.00 -1.57 8.19
N LEU A 121 3.18 -1.19 9.16
CA LEU A 121 3.32 -1.64 10.55
C LEU A 121 3.05 -3.14 10.66
N GLU A 122 2.05 -3.66 9.94
CA GLU A 122 1.77 -5.10 9.86
C GLU A 122 2.94 -5.87 9.27
N LYS A 123 3.53 -5.41 8.16
CA LYS A 123 4.74 -6.02 7.59
C LYS A 123 5.88 -6.08 8.60
N LYS A 124 6.02 -5.07 9.45
CA LYS A 124 7.03 -4.99 10.51
C LYS A 124 6.63 -5.70 11.79
N MET A 125 5.46 -6.36 11.81
CA MET A 125 4.95 -7.15 12.93
C MET A 125 4.60 -6.34 14.19
N TYR A 126 4.23 -5.07 14.03
CA TYR A 126 3.68 -4.27 15.12
C TYR A 126 2.18 -4.56 15.28
N PRO A 127 1.72 -4.98 16.48
CA PRO A 127 0.30 -5.04 16.77
C PRO A 127 -0.33 -3.66 16.58
N THR A 128 -1.26 -3.56 15.63
CA THR A 128 -1.83 -2.27 15.22
C THR A 128 -3.34 -2.33 15.31
N THR A 129 -3.95 -1.34 15.96
CA THR A 129 -5.39 -1.14 16.00
C THR A 129 -5.77 0.14 15.27
N ILE A 130 -6.72 0.03 14.35
CA ILE A 130 -7.26 1.15 13.58
C ILE A 130 -8.65 1.50 14.14
N TYR A 131 -8.83 2.76 14.52
CA TYR A 131 -10.08 3.34 14.99
C TYR A 131 -10.61 4.27 13.91
N CYS A 132 -11.77 3.95 13.35
CA CYS A 132 -12.30 4.68 12.20
C CYS A 132 -13.82 4.88 12.28
N LYS A 133 -14.33 5.87 11.53
CA LYS A 133 -15.77 6.19 11.47
C LYS A 133 -16.55 5.25 10.57
N GLU A 134 -15.86 4.65 9.61
CA GLU A 134 -16.43 3.75 8.62
C GLU A 134 -17.00 2.50 9.31
N GLU A 135 -17.97 1.86 8.65
CA GLU A 135 -18.70 0.74 9.22
C GLU A 135 -18.08 -0.63 8.89
N ASP A 136 -17.25 -0.68 7.85
CA ASP A 136 -16.64 -1.91 7.36
C ASP A 136 -15.37 -1.66 6.52
N TYR A 137 -14.74 -2.74 6.05
CA TYR A 137 -13.55 -2.69 5.23
C TYR A 137 -13.78 -2.04 3.85
N GLU A 138 -14.95 -2.20 3.26
CA GLU A 138 -15.25 -1.65 1.94
C GLU A 138 -15.41 -0.13 2.00
N SER A 139 -16.14 0.38 3.00
CA SER A 139 -16.27 1.81 3.24
C SER A 139 -14.93 2.45 3.64
N TYR A 140 -14.09 1.73 4.39
CA TYR A 140 -12.74 2.19 4.74
C TYR A 140 -11.85 2.33 3.50
N ILE A 141 -11.85 1.34 2.60
CA ILE A 141 -11.12 1.44 1.31
C ILE A 141 -11.72 2.52 0.42
N ALA A 142 -13.04 2.68 0.40
CA ALA A 142 -13.69 3.75 -0.38
C ALA A 142 -13.29 5.15 0.10
N ALA A 143 -13.11 5.36 1.40
CA ALA A 143 -12.61 6.60 1.97
C ALA A 143 -11.16 6.90 1.56
N ALA A 144 -10.34 5.85 1.40
CA ALA A 144 -8.94 5.98 0.99
C ALA A 144 -8.75 6.07 -0.54
N ALA A 145 -9.57 5.34 -1.32
CA ALA A 145 -9.38 5.15 -2.76
C ALA A 145 -10.72 5.08 -3.51
N GLY A 146 -11.59 6.05 -3.27
CA GLY A 146 -12.95 6.11 -3.87
C GLY A 146 -12.97 6.22 -5.39
N HIS A 147 -11.86 6.64 -6.00
CA HIS A 147 -11.70 6.75 -7.46
C HIS A 147 -11.55 5.38 -8.15
N LEU A 148 -11.19 4.33 -7.43
CA LEU A 148 -11.08 2.98 -7.99
C LEU A 148 -12.44 2.41 -8.41
N LEU A 149 -12.42 1.49 -9.37
CA LEU A 149 -13.59 0.68 -9.72
C LEU A 149 -14.06 -0.12 -8.49
N GLU A 150 -15.35 -0.36 -8.39
CA GLU A 150 -15.95 -1.10 -7.26
C GLU A 150 -15.33 -2.49 -7.07
N SER A 151 -15.11 -3.22 -8.18
CA SER A 151 -14.44 -4.52 -8.15
C SER A 151 -13.02 -4.47 -7.58
N ASP A 152 -12.27 -3.40 -7.91
CA ASP A 152 -10.90 -3.21 -7.44
C ASP A 152 -10.89 -2.82 -5.96
N ARG A 153 -11.83 -1.96 -5.50
CA ARG A 153 -12.04 -1.65 -4.08
C ARG A 153 -12.38 -2.89 -3.26
N SER A 154 -13.30 -3.71 -3.74
CA SER A 154 -13.68 -4.96 -3.06
C SER A 154 -12.49 -5.92 -2.93
N ASN A 155 -11.62 -6.01 -3.93
CA ASN A 155 -10.41 -6.81 -3.86
C ASN A 155 -9.40 -6.26 -2.84
N GLU A 156 -9.20 -4.95 -2.78
CA GLU A 156 -8.33 -4.33 -1.76
C GLU A 156 -8.93 -4.46 -0.35
N ALA A 157 -10.26 -4.38 -0.19
CA ALA A 157 -10.93 -4.65 1.07
C ALA A 157 -10.72 -6.09 1.56
N LYS A 158 -10.79 -7.07 0.65
CA LYS A 158 -10.46 -8.47 0.97
C LYS A 158 -8.99 -8.63 1.38
N ARG A 159 -8.06 -7.93 0.73
CA ARG A 159 -6.66 -7.89 1.12
C ARG A 159 -6.50 -7.33 2.52
N LEU A 160 -7.09 -6.19 2.80
CA LEU A 160 -7.07 -5.55 4.11
C LEU A 160 -7.61 -6.47 5.21
N LYS A 161 -8.75 -7.11 4.96
CA LYS A 161 -9.36 -8.08 5.88
C LYS A 161 -8.46 -9.30 6.16
N SER A 162 -7.59 -9.66 5.23
CA SER A 162 -6.66 -10.79 5.38
C SER A 162 -5.38 -10.44 6.17
N MET A 163 -5.17 -9.16 6.49
CA MET A 163 -4.03 -8.68 7.26
C MET A 163 -4.23 -8.95 8.76
N ASP A 164 -3.11 -9.06 9.47
CA ASP A 164 -3.09 -9.21 10.93
C ASP A 164 -3.21 -7.82 11.61
N LEU A 165 -4.33 -7.14 11.34
CA LEU A 165 -4.69 -5.82 11.86
C LEU A 165 -5.99 -5.91 12.64
N SER A 166 -6.09 -5.13 13.72
CA SER A 166 -7.33 -4.97 14.48
C SER A 166 -8.06 -3.71 14.02
N PHE A 167 -9.37 -3.83 13.78
CA PHE A 167 -10.22 -2.70 13.42
C PHE A 167 -11.32 -2.51 14.46
N GLU A 168 -11.51 -1.26 14.88
CA GLU A 168 -12.70 -0.80 15.59
C GLU A 168 -13.44 0.18 14.65
N PHE A 169 -14.50 -0.32 14.03
CA PHE A 169 -15.36 0.43 13.10
C PHE A 169 -16.44 1.23 13.82
N GLY A 170 -17.01 2.22 13.14
CA GLY A 170 -18.11 3.03 13.66
C GLY A 170 -17.75 3.90 14.87
N CYS A 171 -16.46 4.20 15.07
CA CYS A 171 -16.00 4.97 16.20
C CYS A 171 -16.37 6.45 16.10
N SER A 172 -16.90 7.03 17.17
CA SER A 172 -16.98 8.48 17.32
C SER A 172 -15.61 9.02 17.71
N LEU A 173 -14.84 9.48 16.73
CA LEU A 173 -13.49 10.02 16.95
C LEU A 173 -13.54 11.42 17.59
N ASN A 174 -14.00 11.49 18.84
CA ASN A 174 -13.95 12.70 19.66
C ASN A 174 -12.73 12.69 20.60
N LEU A 175 -12.39 13.84 21.15
CA LEU A 175 -11.19 14.02 21.97
C LEU A 175 -11.13 13.08 23.19
N SER A 176 -12.26 12.81 23.84
CA SER A 176 -12.29 11.92 25.01
C SER A 176 -11.99 10.48 24.62
N PHE A 177 -12.58 10.01 23.52
CA PHE A 177 -12.31 8.67 22.98
C PHE A 177 -10.85 8.51 22.54
N ILE A 178 -10.33 9.50 21.81
CA ILE A 178 -8.94 9.47 21.32
C ILE A 178 -7.97 9.41 22.51
N ARG A 179 -8.15 10.25 23.53
CA ARG A 179 -7.31 10.25 24.73
C ARG A 179 -7.32 8.91 25.47
N GLU A 180 -8.50 8.32 25.66
CA GLU A 180 -8.64 6.99 26.28
C GLU A 180 -7.84 5.93 25.51
N LYS A 181 -7.95 5.93 24.18
CA LYS A 181 -7.26 4.91 23.35
C LYS A 181 -5.76 5.17 23.19
N MET A 182 -5.33 6.43 23.28
CA MET A 182 -3.90 6.77 23.26
C MET A 182 -3.16 6.14 24.44
N GLU A 183 -3.75 6.08 25.62
CA GLU A 183 -3.14 5.46 26.82
C GLU A 183 -2.86 3.95 26.62
N LEU A 184 -3.54 3.30 25.70
CA LEU A 184 -3.40 1.87 25.42
C LEU A 184 -2.33 1.53 24.38
N ALA A 185 -1.73 2.53 23.74
CA ALA A 185 -0.76 2.38 22.67
C ALA A 185 0.59 3.01 23.02
N ASP A 186 1.65 2.42 22.49
CA ASP A 186 3.02 2.96 22.64
C ASP A 186 3.35 3.99 21.54
N VAL A 187 2.63 3.92 20.42
CA VAL A 187 2.75 4.85 19.28
C VAL A 187 1.36 5.19 18.78
N VAL A 188 1.12 6.46 18.55
CA VAL A 188 -0.15 6.99 18.08
C VAL A 188 0.06 7.70 16.74
N CYS A 189 -0.78 7.38 15.78
CA CYS A 189 -0.82 8.04 14.48
C CYS A 189 -2.27 8.48 14.21
N ALA A 190 -2.42 9.61 13.53
CA ALA A 190 -3.74 10.14 13.21
C ALA A 190 -3.80 10.63 11.77
N SER A 191 -4.98 10.54 11.15
CA SER A 191 -5.25 11.27 9.91
C SER A 191 -5.19 12.77 10.16
N GLU A 192 -4.96 13.54 9.09
CA GLU A 192 -4.90 15.01 9.20
C GLU A 192 -6.18 15.60 9.82
N GLU A 193 -7.34 15.04 9.50
CA GLU A 193 -8.63 15.47 10.05
C GLU A 193 -8.66 15.31 11.56
N VAL A 194 -8.21 14.15 12.06
CA VAL A 194 -8.18 13.86 13.49
C VAL A 194 -7.09 14.67 14.20
N ALA A 195 -5.93 14.83 13.57
CA ALA A 195 -4.81 15.59 14.14
C ALA A 195 -5.17 17.07 14.37
N LYS A 196 -5.98 17.67 13.51
CA LYS A 196 -6.49 19.05 13.67
C LYS A 196 -7.43 19.21 14.87
N MET A 197 -7.97 18.14 15.42
CA MET A 197 -8.85 18.18 16.60
C MET A 197 -8.05 18.16 17.92
N LEU A 198 -6.77 17.76 17.86
CA LEU A 198 -5.90 17.68 19.03
C LEU A 198 -5.29 19.05 19.35
N ALA A 199 -5.13 19.37 20.64
CA ALA A 199 -4.40 20.57 21.05
C ALA A 199 -2.91 20.46 20.65
N PRO A 200 -2.20 21.59 20.40
CA PRO A 200 -0.79 21.56 20.01
C PRO A 200 0.12 20.78 20.97
N GLU A 201 -0.21 20.78 22.26
CA GLU A 201 0.53 20.03 23.29
C GLU A 201 0.28 18.51 23.17
N GLU A 202 -0.92 18.11 22.81
CA GLU A 202 -1.30 16.70 22.59
C GLU A 202 -0.82 16.21 21.22
N ALA A 203 -0.73 17.09 20.24
CA ALA A 203 -0.21 16.78 18.91
C ALA A 203 1.31 16.49 18.93
N ALA A 204 2.03 16.91 19.97
CA ALA A 204 3.45 16.59 20.14
C ALA A 204 3.68 15.10 20.47
N ASP A 205 2.71 14.44 21.12
CA ASP A 205 2.74 13.01 21.43
C ASP A 205 2.21 12.14 20.28
N VAL A 206 1.59 12.78 19.28
CA VAL A 206 1.12 12.13 18.04
C VAL A 206 2.14 12.37 16.95
N GLU A 207 2.79 11.32 16.50
CA GLU A 207 3.71 11.40 15.35
C GLU A 207 2.89 11.71 14.09
N ILE A 208 2.68 13.03 13.85
CA ILE A 208 2.03 13.54 12.66
C ILE A 208 3.06 13.44 11.54
N MET A 209 3.11 12.33 10.84
CA MET A 209 3.88 12.24 9.61
C MET A 209 3.11 12.96 8.49
N LEU A 210 3.15 14.30 8.55
CA LEU A 210 2.84 15.18 7.45
C LEU A 210 4.12 15.33 6.60
N ARG A 211 4.40 14.39 5.69
CA ARG A 211 5.26 14.62 4.53
C ARG A 211 4.94 13.61 3.43
#